data_32e398cc8a9239aa14f9d4a5dfc5bdb3
#
_entry.id   32e398cc8a9239aa14f9d4a5dfc5bdb3
#
_cell.length_a   1.000
_cell.length_b   1.000
_cell.length_c   1.000
_cell.angle_alpha   90.00
_cell.angle_beta   90.00
_cell.angle_gamma   90.00
#
_symmetry.space_group_name_H-M   'P 1'
#
loop_
_entity.id
_entity.type
_entity.pdbx_description
1 polymer ?
#
loop_
_entity_poly.entity_id
_entity_poly.type
_entity_poly.pdbx_seq_one_letter_code
_entity_poly.pdbx_strand_id
1 'polypeptide(L)'
;MTGYGPLVTMWFDADDFITKAQGFPIMLRLREMQPDILINNRLYSDGAPGGRQLTLQKTVGDYSTPEQFIGDFERDRPWESCITIGTQWSWKPNDNLKSLKECIRTLLHTTGGDGNLLLNVGPMADGRIEPRQVDRLKEMGEWLDKYGKGIYGTRGGGRRSQ
;
A
#
# COMPACT_ATOMS: atom_id res chain seq x y z
N MET A 1 -11.46 -8.75 -15.89
CA MET A 1 -10.01 -9.07 -15.85
C MET A 1 -9.40 -9.22 -17.24
N THR A 2 -10.14 -9.68 -18.23
CA THR A 2 -9.61 -9.97 -19.59
C THR A 2 -9.50 -8.76 -20.52
N GLY A 3 -10.09 -7.62 -20.18
CA GLY A 3 -10.10 -6.41 -21.02
C GLY A 3 -9.03 -5.36 -20.71
N TYR A 4 -8.15 -5.60 -19.73
CA TYR A 4 -7.20 -4.61 -19.23
C TYR A 4 -5.73 -4.97 -19.53
N GLY A 5 -5.47 -6.05 -20.26
CA GLY A 5 -4.12 -6.56 -20.47
C GLY A 5 -3.52 -7.18 -19.18
N PRO A 6 -2.18 -7.39 -19.16
CA PRO A 6 -1.50 -7.89 -17.96
C PRO A 6 -1.65 -6.93 -16.78
N LEU A 7 -2.04 -7.46 -15.62
CA LEU A 7 -2.16 -6.71 -14.38
C LEU A 7 -1.03 -7.10 -13.41
N VAL A 8 -0.42 -6.12 -12.78
CA VAL A 8 0.63 -6.35 -11.79
C VAL A 8 0.02 -6.79 -10.46
N THR A 9 -1.04 -6.14 -10.02
CA THR A 9 -1.67 -6.43 -8.73
C THR A 9 -3.18 -6.27 -8.77
N MET A 10 -3.86 -7.06 -7.93
CA MET A 10 -5.26 -6.86 -7.56
C MET A 10 -5.33 -6.55 -6.08
N TRP A 11 -5.71 -5.31 -5.77
CA TRP A 11 -5.82 -4.82 -4.42
C TRP A 11 -7.27 -4.93 -3.94
N PHE A 12 -7.53 -5.79 -2.97
CA PHE A 12 -8.84 -5.98 -2.33
C PHE A 12 -8.94 -5.16 -1.05
N ASP A 13 -10.14 -4.79 -0.69
CA ASP A 13 -10.47 -4.14 0.59
C ASP A 13 -11.79 -4.69 1.13
N ALA A 14 -11.83 -6.01 1.33
CA ALA A 14 -13.05 -6.75 1.61
C ALA A 14 -12.91 -7.80 2.73
N ASP A 15 -11.81 -7.79 3.47
CA ASP A 15 -11.44 -8.80 4.45
C ASP A 15 -12.47 -8.98 5.60
N ASP A 16 -13.21 -7.92 5.92
CA ASP A 16 -14.24 -7.96 6.96
C ASP A 16 -15.56 -8.62 6.49
N PHE A 17 -15.75 -8.79 5.18
CA PHE A 17 -17.04 -9.18 4.60
C PHE A 17 -17.02 -10.53 3.89
N ILE A 18 -15.84 -11.08 3.61
CA ILE A 18 -15.68 -12.30 2.81
C ILE A 18 -14.98 -13.37 3.65
N THR A 19 -15.60 -14.53 3.74
CA THR A 19 -15.00 -15.69 4.38
C THR A 19 -13.95 -16.35 3.48
N LYS A 20 -13.07 -17.17 4.05
CA LYS A 20 -12.11 -17.98 3.29
C LYS A 20 -12.79 -18.86 2.24
N ALA A 21 -13.93 -19.47 2.56
CA ALA A 21 -14.67 -20.31 1.63
C ALA A 21 -15.16 -19.54 0.39
N GLN A 22 -15.46 -18.25 0.54
CA GLN A 22 -15.87 -17.37 -0.55
C GLN A 22 -14.69 -16.78 -1.30
N GLY A 23 -13.65 -16.33 -0.60
CA GLY A 23 -12.52 -15.61 -1.18
C GLY A 23 -11.47 -16.52 -1.84
N PHE A 24 -11.23 -17.71 -1.30
CA PHE A 24 -10.23 -18.61 -1.87
C PHE A 24 -10.50 -19.01 -3.32
N PRO A 25 -11.74 -19.38 -3.73
CA PRO A 25 -12.06 -19.63 -5.13
C PRO A 25 -11.84 -18.40 -6.02
N ILE A 26 -12.10 -17.18 -5.52
CA ILE A 26 -11.85 -15.94 -6.26
C ILE A 26 -10.35 -15.79 -6.53
N MET A 27 -9.51 -16.02 -5.53
CA MET A 27 -8.06 -15.98 -5.68
C MET A 27 -7.54 -16.97 -6.72
N LEU A 28 -8.03 -18.22 -6.69
CA LEU A 28 -7.66 -19.23 -7.69
C LEU A 28 -8.07 -18.81 -9.09
N ARG A 29 -9.28 -18.29 -9.25
CA ARG A 29 -9.77 -17.83 -10.55
C ARG A 29 -8.96 -16.65 -11.10
N LEU A 30 -8.53 -15.75 -10.25
CA LEU A 30 -7.65 -14.64 -10.66
C LEU A 30 -6.31 -15.15 -11.18
N ARG A 31 -5.69 -16.12 -10.52
CA ARG A 31 -4.43 -16.72 -10.97
C ARG A 31 -4.55 -17.55 -12.24
N GLU A 32 -5.67 -18.20 -12.47
CA GLU A 32 -5.95 -18.85 -13.77
C GLU A 32 -5.99 -17.84 -14.91
N MET A 33 -6.57 -16.66 -14.67
CA MET A 33 -6.73 -15.61 -15.69
C MET A 33 -5.47 -14.74 -15.85
N GLN A 34 -4.72 -14.55 -14.79
CA GLN A 34 -3.52 -13.71 -14.70
C GLN A 34 -2.51 -14.42 -13.78
N PRO A 35 -1.70 -15.36 -14.30
CA PRO A 35 -0.82 -16.21 -13.46
C PRO A 35 0.17 -15.43 -12.59
N ASP A 36 0.66 -14.28 -13.09
CA ASP A 36 1.67 -13.46 -12.42
C ASP A 36 1.08 -12.36 -11.53
N ILE A 37 -0.26 -12.31 -11.39
CA ILE A 37 -0.90 -11.24 -10.61
C ILE A 37 -0.58 -11.36 -9.12
N LEU A 38 -0.18 -10.26 -8.51
CA LEU A 38 -0.04 -10.16 -7.07
C LEU A 38 -1.39 -9.84 -6.41
N ILE A 39 -1.65 -10.43 -5.27
CA ILE A 39 -2.88 -10.25 -4.51
C ILE A 39 -2.51 -9.83 -3.08
N ASN A 40 -3.11 -8.75 -2.59
CA ASN A 40 -2.90 -8.31 -1.22
C ASN A 40 -3.60 -9.24 -0.21
N ASN A 41 -3.37 -9.02 1.08
CA ASN A 41 -3.90 -9.84 2.15
C ASN A 41 -5.34 -9.51 2.59
N ARG A 42 -6.08 -8.67 1.83
CA ARG A 42 -7.42 -8.19 2.20
C ARG A 42 -8.56 -8.81 1.39
N LEU A 43 -8.33 -9.94 0.74
CA LEU A 43 -9.40 -10.59 -0.02
C LEU A 43 -10.42 -11.27 0.89
N TYR A 44 -9.96 -11.89 1.98
CA TYR A 44 -10.83 -12.55 2.96
C TYR A 44 -10.15 -12.64 4.33
N SER A 45 -10.96 -12.81 5.37
CA SER A 45 -10.46 -13.13 6.72
C SER A 45 -10.19 -14.62 6.87
N ASP A 46 -9.08 -14.99 7.48
CA ASP A 46 -8.76 -16.37 7.84
C ASP A 46 -9.31 -16.79 9.21
N GLY A 47 -10.25 -16.02 9.73
CA GLY A 47 -10.98 -16.32 10.97
C GLY A 47 -10.42 -15.66 12.22
N ALA A 48 -9.49 -14.73 12.10
CA ALA A 48 -9.08 -13.92 13.25
C ALA A 48 -10.23 -12.97 13.64
N PRO A 49 -10.74 -13.02 14.87
CA PRO A 49 -11.79 -12.10 15.30
C PRO A 49 -11.24 -10.67 15.36
N GLY A 50 -11.97 -9.73 14.79
CA GLY A 50 -11.68 -8.33 15.04
C GLY A 50 -11.32 -7.49 13.82
N GLY A 51 -11.81 -7.85 12.64
CA GLY A 51 -11.80 -6.96 11.47
C GLY A 51 -10.42 -6.41 11.14
N ARG A 52 -10.33 -5.43 10.32
CA ARG A 52 -9.11 -4.73 9.87
C ARG A 52 -7.90 -4.96 10.76
N GLN A 53 -7.29 -6.13 10.61
CA GLN A 53 -6.05 -6.37 11.31
C GLN A 53 -4.98 -5.54 10.64
N LEU A 54 -4.60 -4.54 11.37
CA LEU A 54 -3.36 -3.78 11.24
C LEU A 54 -2.13 -4.71 11.25
N THR A 55 -2.31 -5.99 11.51
CA THR A 55 -1.28 -7.01 11.57
C THR A 55 -1.13 -7.70 10.23
N LEU A 56 0.11 -7.96 9.92
CA LEU A 56 0.57 -8.75 8.78
C LEU A 56 -0.13 -10.11 8.75
N GLN A 57 -1.33 -10.22 8.17
CA GLN A 57 -1.97 -11.52 7.90
C GLN A 57 -1.11 -12.26 6.88
N LYS A 58 -0.27 -13.17 7.39
CA LYS A 58 0.72 -13.89 6.59
C LYS A 58 0.13 -15.01 5.73
N THR A 59 -1.15 -15.30 5.83
CA THR A 59 -1.79 -16.46 5.22
C THR A 59 -2.61 -16.16 3.98
N VAL A 60 -2.99 -14.90 3.76
CA VAL A 60 -3.83 -14.47 2.64
C VAL A 60 -3.01 -13.65 1.64
N GLY A 61 -3.13 -13.97 0.36
CA GLY A 61 -2.46 -13.27 -0.74
C GLY A 61 -0.93 -13.36 -0.71
N ASP A 62 -0.26 -12.46 -1.42
CA ASP A 62 1.19 -12.48 -1.65
C ASP A 62 1.93 -11.45 -0.80
N TYR A 63 1.28 -10.36 -0.40
CA TYR A 63 1.86 -9.30 0.39
C TYR A 63 0.87 -8.74 1.41
N SER A 64 1.40 -8.13 2.45
CA SER A 64 0.64 -7.54 3.54
C SER A 64 0.49 -6.04 3.36
N THR A 65 -0.61 -5.46 3.91
CA THR A 65 -0.94 -4.04 3.74
C THR A 65 -1.21 -3.37 5.09
N PRO A 66 -0.17 -3.07 5.89
CA PRO A 66 -0.35 -2.26 7.09
C PRO A 66 -0.93 -0.90 6.75
N GLU A 67 -1.96 -0.46 7.50
CA GLU A 67 -2.73 0.74 7.22
C GLU A 67 -2.46 1.84 8.24
N GLN A 68 -2.11 3.06 7.75
CA GLN A 68 -1.81 4.25 8.55
C GLN A 68 -0.62 4.11 9.52
N PHE A 69 0.20 3.09 9.35
CA PHE A 69 1.48 2.95 10.04
C PHE A 69 2.51 2.30 9.13
N ILE A 70 3.79 2.47 9.46
CA ILE A 70 4.88 1.84 8.73
C ILE A 70 5.13 0.47 9.36
N GLY A 71 5.15 -0.59 8.54
CA GLY A 71 5.48 -1.93 8.98
C GLY A 71 6.92 -2.02 9.52
N ASP A 72 7.18 -3.06 10.29
CA ASP A 72 8.53 -3.39 10.74
C ASP A 72 9.35 -4.01 9.60
N PHE A 73 10.66 -4.13 9.82
CA PHE A 73 11.53 -4.82 8.89
C PHE A 73 11.13 -6.28 8.74
N GLU A 74 10.68 -6.66 7.55
CA GLU A 74 10.19 -8.01 7.24
C GLU A 74 10.76 -8.49 5.91
N ARG A 75 11.45 -9.62 5.91
CA ARG A 75 12.04 -10.25 4.72
C ARG A 75 11.25 -11.45 4.21
N ASP A 76 10.50 -12.09 5.09
CA ASP A 76 9.83 -13.35 4.76
C ASP A 76 8.61 -13.13 3.87
N ARG A 77 8.06 -11.90 3.91
CA ARG A 77 6.88 -11.55 3.15
C ARG A 77 6.94 -10.08 2.69
N PRO A 78 6.70 -9.80 1.42
CA PRO A 78 6.54 -8.43 0.94
C PRO A 78 5.39 -7.71 1.67
N TRP A 79 5.51 -6.40 1.83
CA TRP A 79 4.48 -5.57 2.43
C TRP A 79 4.44 -4.17 1.82
N GLU A 80 3.28 -3.52 1.93
CA GLU A 80 3.01 -2.19 1.40
C GLU A 80 2.22 -1.39 2.44
N SER A 81 2.83 -0.37 3.05
CA SER A 81 2.11 0.56 3.91
C SER A 81 1.19 1.43 3.07
N CYS A 82 -0.11 1.41 3.38
CA CYS A 82 -1.07 2.35 2.79
C CYS A 82 -1.34 3.50 3.76
N ILE A 83 -0.96 4.71 3.35
CA ILE A 83 -0.91 5.91 4.19
C ILE A 83 -1.52 7.08 3.42
N THR A 84 -2.34 7.89 4.10
CA THR A 84 -2.92 9.10 3.51
C THR A 84 -1.93 10.26 3.53
N ILE A 85 -1.95 11.10 2.50
CA ILE A 85 -1.22 12.38 2.48
C ILE A 85 -1.88 13.41 3.43
N GLY A 86 -3.20 13.34 3.58
CA GLY A 86 -4.00 14.15 4.50
C GLY A 86 -4.35 13.40 5.79
N THR A 87 -5.39 13.86 6.48
CA THR A 87 -5.86 13.30 7.76
C THR A 87 -6.89 12.17 7.57
N GLN A 88 -7.36 11.94 6.33
CA GLN A 88 -8.34 10.91 5.99
C GLN A 88 -8.18 10.43 4.55
N TRP A 89 -8.85 9.33 4.16
CA TRP A 89 -8.76 8.72 2.83
C TRP A 89 -9.40 9.56 1.74
N SER A 90 -10.59 10.08 1.99
CA SER A 90 -11.29 10.97 1.05
C SER A 90 -10.77 12.41 1.15
N TRP A 91 -11.01 13.18 0.09
CA TRP A 91 -10.73 14.62 0.12
C TRP A 91 -11.56 15.33 1.19
N LYS A 92 -10.94 16.32 1.81
CA LYS A 92 -11.55 17.22 2.78
C LYS A 92 -11.04 18.64 2.53
N PRO A 93 -11.93 19.65 2.43
CA PRO A 93 -11.50 21.04 2.28
C PRO A 93 -10.64 21.47 3.47
N ASN A 94 -9.56 22.19 3.17
CA ASN A 94 -8.62 22.72 4.16
C ASN A 94 -7.97 21.65 5.07
N ASP A 95 -7.79 20.43 4.55
CA ASP A 95 -7.14 19.36 5.31
C ASP A 95 -5.68 19.70 5.65
N ASN A 96 -5.20 19.12 6.75
CA ASN A 96 -3.80 19.17 7.13
C ASN A 96 -3.02 18.11 6.37
N LEU A 97 -2.24 18.55 5.40
CA LEU A 97 -1.40 17.65 4.61
C LEU A 97 -0.05 17.41 5.30
N LYS A 98 0.48 16.21 5.16
CA LYS A 98 1.86 15.91 5.55
C LYS A 98 2.82 16.84 4.83
N SER A 99 3.81 17.33 5.53
CA SER A 99 4.91 18.10 4.95
C SER A 99 5.76 17.22 4.02
N LEU A 100 6.52 17.83 3.11
CA LEU A 100 7.49 17.10 2.27
C LEU A 100 8.41 16.21 3.12
N LYS A 101 8.91 16.76 4.23
CA LYS A 101 9.78 16.04 5.17
C LYS A 101 9.11 14.79 5.74
N GLU A 102 7.83 14.86 6.11
CA GLU A 102 7.07 13.71 6.60
C GLU A 102 6.85 12.67 5.50
N CYS A 103 6.48 13.10 4.29
CA CYS A 103 6.30 12.22 3.15
C CYS A 103 7.61 11.47 2.80
N ILE A 104 8.73 12.20 2.72
CA ILE A 104 10.04 11.59 2.43
C ILE A 104 10.49 10.67 3.56
N ARG A 105 10.29 11.04 4.82
CA ARG A 105 10.60 10.15 5.96
C ARG A 105 9.76 8.87 5.91
N THR A 106 8.48 8.98 5.62
CA THR A 106 7.59 7.83 5.44
C THR A 106 8.13 6.90 4.36
N LEU A 107 8.47 7.45 3.19
CA LEU A 107 9.06 6.68 2.08
C LEU A 107 10.37 5.98 2.51
N LEU A 108 11.29 6.71 3.14
CA LEU A 108 12.58 6.16 3.57
C LEU A 108 12.44 5.08 4.64
N HIS A 109 11.53 5.26 5.60
CA HIS A 109 11.28 4.25 6.63
C HIS A 109 10.64 2.99 6.03
N THR A 110 9.70 3.16 5.11
CA THR A 110 9.04 2.04 4.43
C THR A 110 10.04 1.24 3.60
N THR A 111 10.81 1.90 2.75
CA THR A 111 11.81 1.22 1.91
C THR A 111 12.98 0.66 2.72
N GLY A 112 13.40 1.35 3.78
CA GLY A 112 14.39 0.87 4.73
C GLY A 112 13.95 -0.37 5.50
N GLY A 113 12.63 -0.50 5.74
CA GLY A 113 12.00 -1.70 6.31
C GLY A 113 11.74 -2.83 5.32
N ASP A 114 12.22 -2.71 4.09
CA ASP A 114 12.01 -3.66 2.98
C ASP A 114 10.56 -3.72 2.46
N GLY A 115 9.81 -2.62 2.63
CA GLY A 115 8.41 -2.49 2.17
C GLY A 115 8.23 -1.47 1.05
N ASN A 116 7.00 -1.42 0.54
CA ASN A 116 6.53 -0.42 -0.42
C ASN A 116 5.61 0.59 0.25
N LEU A 117 5.51 1.78 -0.33
CA LEU A 117 4.61 2.83 0.10
C LEU A 117 3.51 3.07 -0.95
N LEU A 118 2.26 2.93 -0.53
CA LEU A 118 1.09 3.46 -1.20
C LEU A 118 0.70 4.76 -0.49
N LEU A 119 0.97 5.91 -1.11
CA LEU A 119 0.60 7.22 -0.58
C LEU A 119 -0.71 7.68 -1.24
N ASN A 120 -1.78 7.68 -0.46
CA ASN A 120 -3.11 8.05 -0.94
C ASN A 120 -3.27 9.57 -1.08
N VAL A 121 -3.87 9.98 -2.18
CA VAL A 121 -4.41 11.33 -2.40
C VAL A 121 -5.92 11.22 -2.55
N GLY A 122 -6.67 12.12 -1.89
CA GLY A 122 -8.14 12.16 -1.98
C GLY A 122 -8.58 13.01 -3.19
N PRO A 123 -9.23 12.43 -4.22
CA PRO A 123 -9.80 13.23 -5.30
C PRO A 123 -10.95 14.12 -4.80
N MET A 124 -11.03 15.34 -5.34
CA MET A 124 -12.18 16.23 -5.14
C MET A 124 -13.44 15.66 -5.82
N ALA A 125 -14.60 16.22 -5.51
CA ALA A 125 -15.88 15.76 -6.06
C ALA A 125 -15.96 15.80 -7.60
N ASP A 126 -15.16 16.63 -8.25
CA ASP A 126 -15.04 16.75 -9.71
C ASP A 126 -13.96 15.81 -10.31
N GLY A 127 -13.35 14.96 -9.50
CA GLY A 127 -12.31 14.00 -9.90
C GLY A 127 -10.91 14.57 -9.98
N ARG A 128 -10.70 15.86 -9.79
CA ARG A 128 -9.37 16.48 -9.76
C ARG A 128 -8.67 16.22 -8.41
N ILE A 129 -7.35 16.21 -8.43
CA ILE A 129 -6.54 16.24 -7.20
C ILE A 129 -6.39 17.70 -6.76
N GLU A 130 -6.55 17.95 -5.47
CA GLU A 130 -6.38 19.28 -4.88
C GLU A 130 -4.97 19.84 -5.16
N PRO A 131 -4.84 21.12 -5.58
CA PRO A 131 -3.53 21.70 -5.94
C PRO A 131 -2.43 21.50 -4.88
N ARG A 132 -2.74 21.66 -3.59
CA ARG A 132 -1.76 21.44 -2.51
C ARG A 132 -1.24 20.00 -2.45
N GLN A 133 -2.07 19.01 -2.78
CA GLN A 133 -1.65 17.61 -2.87
C GLN A 133 -0.78 17.40 -4.11
N VAL A 134 -1.17 17.99 -5.25
CA VAL A 134 -0.37 17.97 -6.50
C VAL A 134 1.00 18.56 -6.26
N ASP A 135 1.08 19.74 -5.62
CA ASP A 135 2.36 20.40 -5.32
C ASP A 135 3.24 19.54 -4.43
N ARG A 136 2.66 18.91 -3.38
CA ARG A 136 3.38 17.97 -2.52
C ARG A 136 3.94 16.78 -3.28
N LEU A 137 3.18 16.20 -4.20
CA LEU A 137 3.65 15.08 -5.03
C LEU A 137 4.77 15.52 -5.99
N LYS A 138 4.69 16.74 -6.55
CA LYS A 138 5.78 17.30 -7.38
C LYS A 138 7.06 17.51 -6.59
N GLU A 139 6.97 18.08 -5.39
CA GLU A 139 8.12 18.23 -4.49
C GLU A 139 8.77 16.87 -4.16
N MET A 140 7.97 15.83 -3.94
CA MET A 140 8.48 14.46 -3.79
C MET A 140 9.15 13.95 -5.06
N GLY A 141 8.58 14.24 -6.24
CA GLY A 141 9.15 13.91 -7.54
C GLY A 141 10.53 14.54 -7.72
N GLU A 142 10.66 15.82 -7.48
CA GLU A 142 11.95 16.55 -7.55
C GLU A 142 13.01 15.95 -6.59
N TRP A 143 12.59 15.54 -5.40
CA TRP A 143 13.47 14.85 -4.48
C TRP A 143 13.89 13.46 -5.02
N LEU A 144 12.95 12.72 -5.61
CA LEU A 144 13.22 11.40 -6.19
C LEU A 144 14.09 11.48 -7.44
N ASP A 145 13.96 12.51 -8.27
CA ASP A 145 14.85 12.75 -9.40
C ASP A 145 16.32 12.85 -8.97
N LYS A 146 16.55 13.41 -7.80
CA LYS A 146 17.89 13.56 -7.24
C LYS A 146 18.38 12.35 -6.46
N TYR A 147 17.52 11.71 -5.68
CA TYR A 147 17.90 10.71 -4.69
C TYR A 147 17.26 9.33 -4.91
N GLY A 148 16.41 9.18 -5.93
CA GLY A 148 15.63 7.98 -6.18
C GLY A 148 16.44 6.71 -6.44
N LYS A 149 17.73 6.83 -6.79
CA LYS A 149 18.66 5.69 -6.89
C LYS A 149 18.81 4.93 -5.55
N GLY A 150 18.55 5.59 -4.43
CA GLY A 150 18.55 4.97 -3.10
C GLY A 150 17.20 4.34 -2.73
N ILE A 151 16.18 4.47 -3.60
CA ILE A 151 14.82 3.97 -3.39
C ILE A 151 14.49 2.87 -4.39
N TYR A 152 14.61 3.19 -5.71
CA TYR A 152 14.19 2.28 -6.78
C TYR A 152 15.11 1.09 -6.91
N GLY A 153 14.53 -0.13 -6.99
CA GLY A 153 15.26 -1.37 -7.18
C GLY A 153 16.16 -1.73 -5.98
N THR A 154 15.95 -1.14 -4.82
CA THR A 154 16.71 -1.44 -3.60
C THR A 154 15.97 -2.43 -2.70
N ARG A 155 16.69 -2.99 -1.73
CA ARG A 155 16.13 -3.81 -0.65
C ARG A 155 16.43 -3.13 0.68
N GLY A 156 15.54 -3.31 1.65
CA GLY A 156 15.73 -2.78 2.99
C GLY A 156 16.95 -3.37 3.68
N GLY A 157 17.74 -2.52 4.33
CA GLY A 157 18.86 -2.92 5.17
C GLY A 157 18.41 -3.02 6.62
N GLY A 158 18.11 -4.22 7.14
CA GLY A 158 17.65 -4.38 8.52
C GLY A 158 18.56 -3.69 9.52
N ARG A 159 18.00 -2.82 10.38
CA ARG A 159 18.69 -2.42 11.60
C ARG A 159 18.83 -3.67 12.45
N ARG A 160 20.07 -4.12 12.70
CA ARG A 160 20.30 -4.98 13.86
C ARG A 160 19.99 -4.11 15.07
N SER A 161 18.92 -4.43 15.80
CA SER A 161 18.73 -3.93 17.16
C SER A 161 19.98 -4.30 17.95
N GLN A 162 20.73 -3.30 18.37
CA GLN A 162 21.76 -3.47 19.38
C GLN A 162 21.09 -3.65 20.73
#